data_796b6cde1fdc65fb39789f5718da0372
#
_entry.id   796b6cde1fdc65fb39789f5718da0372
#
_cell.length_a   1.000
_cell.length_b   1.000
_cell.length_c   1.000
_cell.angle_alpha   90.00
_cell.angle_beta   90.00
_cell.angle_gamma   90.00
#
_symmetry.space_group_name_H-M   'P 1'
#
loop_
_entity.id
_entity.type
_entity.pdbx_description
1 polymer ?
#
loop_
_entity_poly.entity_id
_entity_poly.type
_entity_poly.pdbx_seq_one_letter_code
_entity_poly.pdbx_strand_id
1 'polypeptide(L)'
;KYWCYSCMKENPGRVISNVGGWQSEDFREFGNTPLTELVLFIVKESHNIAKDLGIPKDDRWIDNLWININPKFSYNQVHIHPQAKLSGVYYVAAPPNSGNLCFTRSGAYALGTVAPELTRYSNAEWCYPPQQNRLIIFPAWQEHHVKANLSDHDRISISFNIQ
;
A
#
# COMPACT_ATOMS: atom_id res chain seq x y z
N LYS A 1 11.97 -2.11 11.22
CA LYS A 1 12.35 -0.71 10.96
C LYS A 1 13.83 -0.61 10.61
N TYR A 2 14.78 -1.04 11.48
CA TYR A 2 16.22 -0.94 11.22
C TYR A 2 16.63 -1.63 9.92
N TRP A 3 16.14 -2.83 9.66
CA TRP A 3 16.40 -3.56 8.44
C TRP A 3 15.95 -2.81 7.16
N CYS A 4 14.83 -2.09 7.19
CA CYS A 4 14.40 -1.26 6.05
C CYS A 4 15.43 -0.16 5.73
N TYR A 5 15.98 0.48 6.75
CA TYR A 5 17.04 1.47 6.55
C TYR A 5 18.37 0.86 6.08
N SER A 6 18.70 -0.37 6.50
CA SER A 6 19.87 -1.09 5.95
C SER A 6 19.70 -1.34 4.46
N CYS A 7 18.55 -1.82 4.02
CA CYS A 7 18.25 -1.99 2.59
C CYS A 7 18.40 -0.69 1.81
N MET A 8 17.93 0.44 2.37
CA MET A 8 18.03 1.75 1.72
C MET A 8 19.49 2.21 1.58
N LYS A 9 20.36 1.89 2.52
CA LYS A 9 21.79 2.24 2.45
C LYS A 9 22.54 1.46 1.38
N GLU A 10 22.11 0.24 1.10
CA GLU A 10 22.75 -0.70 0.19
C GLU A 10 22.24 -0.60 -1.25
N ASN A 11 21.12 0.09 -1.46
CA ASN A 11 20.43 0.14 -2.75
C ASN A 11 19.92 1.55 -3.05
N PRO A 12 20.18 2.11 -4.25
CA PRO A 12 19.69 3.46 -4.63
C PRO A 12 18.17 3.54 -4.70
N GLY A 13 17.49 2.40 -4.78
CA GLY A 13 16.04 2.35 -4.95
C GLY A 13 15.59 2.69 -6.37
N ARG A 14 14.28 2.76 -6.53
CA ARG A 14 13.62 3.07 -7.82
C ARG A 14 12.51 4.09 -7.68
N VAL A 15 12.13 4.68 -8.80
CA VAL A 15 11.00 5.63 -8.88
C VAL A 15 9.91 5.00 -9.74
N ILE A 16 8.74 4.75 -9.14
CA ILE A 16 7.52 4.24 -9.82
C ILE A 16 6.38 5.25 -9.61
N SER A 17 5.62 5.13 -8.53
CA SER A 17 4.60 6.11 -8.13
C SER A 17 5.09 7.06 -7.04
N ASN A 18 6.22 6.77 -6.42
CA ASN A 18 6.79 7.53 -5.31
C ASN A 18 7.40 8.86 -5.78
N VAL A 19 7.14 9.91 -5.04
CA VAL A 19 7.74 11.24 -5.22
C VAL A 19 8.39 11.65 -3.91
N GLY A 20 9.69 11.96 -3.95
CA GLY A 20 10.48 12.41 -2.79
C GLY A 20 10.80 11.32 -1.76
N GLY A 21 10.33 10.08 -1.96
CA GLY A 21 10.60 8.94 -1.09
C GLY A 21 11.51 7.89 -1.76
N TRP A 22 12.02 6.98 -0.95
CA TRP A 22 12.78 5.83 -1.43
C TRP A 22 11.88 4.59 -1.51
N GLN A 23 12.00 3.83 -2.61
CA GLN A 23 11.35 2.55 -2.83
C GLN A 23 12.40 1.52 -3.20
N SER A 24 12.40 0.36 -2.53
CA SER A 24 13.33 -0.73 -2.88
C SER A 24 13.00 -1.35 -4.24
N GLU A 25 13.93 -2.15 -4.76
CA GLU A 25 13.63 -3.18 -5.74
C GLU A 25 12.66 -4.22 -5.16
N ASP A 26 12.09 -5.05 -6.03
CA ASP A 26 11.17 -6.12 -5.62
C ASP A 26 11.90 -7.26 -4.92
N PHE A 27 11.41 -7.65 -3.76
CA PHE A 27 11.71 -8.94 -3.17
C PHE A 27 10.76 -9.99 -3.75
N ARG A 28 11.30 -11.09 -4.22
CA ARG A 28 10.55 -12.25 -4.75
C ARG A 28 10.89 -13.54 -4.01
N GLU A 29 11.97 -13.52 -3.23
CA GLU A 29 12.39 -14.60 -2.35
C GLU A 29 12.34 -14.12 -0.90
N PHE A 30 11.67 -14.87 -0.03
CA PHE A 30 11.33 -14.44 1.32
C PHE A 30 11.95 -15.31 2.42
N GLY A 31 12.66 -16.38 2.05
CA GLY A 31 13.30 -17.29 3.00
C GLY A 31 14.45 -16.64 3.76
N ASN A 32 14.54 -16.90 5.08
CA ASN A 32 15.60 -16.41 5.96
C ASN A 32 15.77 -14.89 6.01
N THR A 33 14.69 -14.15 5.82
CA THR A 33 14.68 -12.68 5.91
C THR A 33 13.72 -12.23 7.03
N PRO A 34 13.84 -11.00 7.53
CA PRO A 34 12.86 -10.43 8.45
C PRO A 34 11.43 -10.33 7.88
N LEU A 35 11.26 -10.61 6.59
CA LEU A 35 9.96 -10.61 5.91
C LEU A 35 9.21 -11.94 6.02
N THR A 36 9.87 -13.03 6.38
CA THR A 36 9.30 -14.39 6.33
C THR A 36 7.98 -14.48 7.10
N GLU A 37 7.96 -14.04 8.35
CA GLU A 37 6.75 -14.07 9.18
C GLU A 37 5.66 -13.12 8.65
N LEU A 38 6.06 -11.93 8.18
CA LEU A 38 5.13 -10.98 7.56
C LEU A 38 4.49 -11.56 6.30
N VAL A 39 5.27 -12.23 5.46
CA VAL A 39 4.78 -12.89 4.24
C VAL A 39 3.76 -13.96 4.58
N LEU A 40 4.03 -14.82 5.56
CA LEU A 40 3.08 -15.85 6.01
C LEU A 40 1.77 -15.23 6.52
N PHE A 41 1.86 -14.13 7.27
CA PHE A 41 0.70 -13.38 7.72
C PHE A 41 -0.10 -12.77 6.55
N ILE A 42 0.58 -12.10 5.62
CA ILE A 42 -0.05 -11.53 4.42
C ILE A 42 -0.77 -12.61 3.60
N VAL A 43 -0.11 -13.74 3.34
CA VAL A 43 -0.69 -14.85 2.60
C VAL A 43 -1.97 -15.36 3.26
N LYS A 44 -1.95 -15.56 4.57
CA LYS A 44 -3.12 -16.00 5.33
C LYS A 44 -4.30 -15.03 5.18
N GLU A 45 -4.07 -13.74 5.42
CA GLU A 45 -5.14 -12.73 5.35
C GLU A 45 -5.64 -12.52 3.90
N SER A 46 -4.74 -12.61 2.93
CA SER A 46 -5.11 -12.51 1.51
C SER A 46 -6.00 -13.67 1.04
N HIS A 47 -5.79 -14.87 1.55
CA HIS A 47 -6.67 -16.01 1.26
C HIS A 47 -8.09 -15.77 1.78
N ASN A 48 -8.24 -15.18 2.96
CA ASN A 48 -9.55 -14.85 3.52
C ASN A 48 -10.30 -13.86 2.61
N ILE A 49 -9.62 -12.77 2.21
CA ILE A 49 -10.19 -11.73 1.34
C ILE A 49 -10.50 -12.27 -0.06
N ALA A 50 -9.60 -13.07 -0.64
CA ALA A 50 -9.82 -13.68 -1.95
C ALA A 50 -11.07 -14.55 -1.98
N LYS A 51 -11.31 -15.32 -0.92
CA LYS A 51 -12.53 -16.13 -0.77
C LYS A 51 -13.78 -15.24 -0.78
N ASP A 52 -13.77 -14.13 -0.05
CA ASP A 52 -14.89 -13.19 0.02
C ASP A 52 -15.15 -12.49 -1.32
N LEU A 53 -14.10 -12.29 -2.12
CA LEU A 53 -14.18 -11.69 -3.46
C LEU A 53 -14.41 -12.70 -4.58
N GLY A 54 -14.50 -14.01 -4.29
CA GLY A 54 -14.63 -15.05 -5.31
C GLY A 54 -13.37 -15.24 -6.19
N ILE A 55 -12.21 -14.83 -5.71
CA ILE A 55 -10.92 -14.99 -6.41
C ILE A 55 -10.39 -16.41 -6.15
N PRO A 56 -10.09 -17.21 -7.20
CA PRO A 56 -9.53 -18.53 -7.03
C PRO A 56 -8.19 -18.50 -6.29
N LYS A 57 -7.97 -19.48 -5.42
CA LYS A 57 -6.68 -19.68 -4.78
C LYS A 57 -5.65 -20.12 -5.81
N ASP A 58 -4.49 -19.50 -5.82
CA ASP A 58 -3.34 -19.85 -6.63
C ASP A 58 -2.18 -20.31 -5.73
N ASP A 59 -1.33 -21.20 -6.22
CA ASP A 59 -0.17 -21.71 -5.48
C ASP A 59 0.95 -20.67 -5.38
N ARG A 60 1.02 -19.72 -6.32
CA ARG A 60 1.94 -18.57 -6.29
C ARG A 60 1.20 -17.34 -5.82
N TRP A 61 1.13 -17.18 -4.51
CA TRP A 61 0.25 -16.20 -3.92
C TRP A 61 0.85 -14.79 -3.84
N ILE A 62 2.11 -14.62 -3.42
CA ILE A 62 2.80 -13.31 -3.47
C ILE A 62 3.71 -13.28 -4.70
N ASP A 63 3.45 -12.31 -5.59
CA ASP A 63 4.32 -12.07 -6.76
C ASP A 63 5.56 -11.29 -6.35
N ASN A 64 5.36 -10.17 -5.70
CA ASN A 64 6.44 -9.30 -5.27
C ASN A 64 6.05 -8.48 -4.03
N LEU A 65 7.08 -7.99 -3.37
CA LEU A 65 7.00 -7.15 -2.20
C LEU A 65 8.11 -6.10 -2.25
N TRP A 66 7.84 -4.89 -1.81
CA TRP A 66 8.84 -3.81 -1.75
C TRP A 66 8.66 -2.93 -0.52
N ILE A 67 9.77 -2.30 -0.10
CA ILE A 67 9.82 -1.36 1.01
C ILE A 67 9.66 0.05 0.48
N ASN A 68 8.88 0.87 1.18
CA ASN A 68 8.80 2.31 0.97
C ASN A 68 9.28 3.04 2.24
N ILE A 69 10.16 4.00 2.10
CA ILE A 69 10.57 4.95 3.14
C ILE A 69 10.24 6.35 2.63
N ASN A 70 9.26 6.97 3.28
CA ASN A 70 8.70 8.24 2.86
C ASN A 70 9.00 9.33 3.90
N PRO A 71 10.06 10.13 3.70
CA PRO A 71 10.34 11.29 4.54
C PRO A 71 9.28 12.39 4.37
N LYS A 72 9.44 13.47 5.11
CA LYS A 72 8.54 14.63 5.04
C LYS A 72 8.35 15.12 3.60
N PHE A 73 7.09 15.41 3.24
CA PHE A 73 6.61 15.83 1.93
C PHE A 73 6.61 14.77 0.83
N SER A 74 7.09 13.56 1.07
CA SER A 74 6.97 12.47 0.09
C SER A 74 5.55 11.94 0.02
N TYR A 75 5.15 11.50 -1.19
CA TYR A 75 3.83 10.96 -1.47
C TYR A 75 3.90 9.89 -2.59
N ASN A 76 2.78 9.22 -2.86
CA ASN A 76 2.65 8.37 -4.04
C ASN A 76 1.53 8.91 -4.93
N GLN A 77 1.82 9.02 -6.22
CA GLN A 77 0.86 9.45 -7.25
C GLN A 77 -0.29 8.44 -7.39
N VAL A 78 -1.38 8.87 -8.01
CA VAL A 78 -2.51 8.00 -8.34
C VAL A 78 -2.04 6.90 -9.30
N HIS A 79 -2.34 5.63 -8.97
CA HIS A 79 -1.96 4.46 -9.74
C HIS A 79 -2.84 3.24 -9.44
N ILE A 80 -2.65 2.20 -10.21
CA ILE A 80 -3.18 0.84 -10.03
C ILE A 80 -2.02 -0.16 -10.12
N HIS A 81 -2.28 -1.43 -9.78
CA HIS A 81 -1.31 -2.52 -9.93
C HIS A 81 -1.75 -3.48 -11.04
N PRO A 82 -1.34 -3.24 -12.31
CA PRO A 82 -1.70 -4.12 -13.43
C PRO A 82 -1.16 -5.54 -13.20
N GLN A 83 -1.91 -6.56 -13.65
CA GLN A 83 -1.55 -7.99 -13.60
C GLN A 83 -1.61 -8.63 -12.22
N ALA A 84 -1.89 -7.90 -11.14
CA ALA A 84 -2.17 -8.45 -9.84
C ALA A 84 -3.68 -8.61 -9.60
N LYS A 85 -4.08 -9.57 -8.78
CA LYS A 85 -5.47 -9.74 -8.29
C LYS A 85 -5.73 -8.86 -7.09
N LEU A 86 -4.83 -8.91 -6.12
CA LEU A 86 -4.86 -8.09 -4.92
C LEU A 86 -3.54 -7.32 -4.77
N SER A 87 -3.61 -6.21 -4.09
CA SER A 87 -2.46 -5.45 -3.63
C SER A 87 -2.65 -5.06 -2.17
N GLY A 88 -1.58 -4.65 -1.51
CA GLY A 88 -1.72 -4.22 -0.13
C GLY A 88 -0.50 -3.51 0.42
N VAL A 89 -0.67 -3.02 1.64
CA VAL A 89 0.36 -2.32 2.38
C VAL A 89 0.33 -2.70 3.86
N TYR A 90 1.50 -2.96 4.42
CA TYR A 90 1.73 -3.12 5.85
C TYR A 90 2.58 -1.96 6.36
N TYR A 91 2.15 -1.31 7.45
CA TYR A 91 2.83 -0.16 8.03
C TYR A 91 3.82 -0.59 9.13
N VAL A 92 5.11 -0.46 8.85
CA VAL A 92 6.21 -0.71 9.81
C VAL A 92 6.38 0.46 10.77
N ALA A 93 6.23 1.69 10.27
CA ALA A 93 6.21 2.92 11.06
C ALA A 93 5.23 3.92 10.43
N ALA A 94 4.34 4.45 11.24
CA ALA A 94 3.30 5.36 10.82
C ALA A 94 3.13 6.49 11.84
N PRO A 95 4.00 7.51 11.81
CA PRO A 95 3.84 8.66 12.70
C PRO A 95 2.53 9.41 12.41
N PRO A 96 1.99 10.17 13.36
CA PRO A 96 0.83 11.02 13.12
C PRO A 96 1.07 11.96 11.92
N ASN A 97 0.03 12.20 11.11
CA ASN A 97 0.09 13.05 9.92
C ASN A 97 1.05 12.56 8.82
N SER A 98 1.39 11.30 8.78
CA SER A 98 2.32 10.75 7.78
C SER A 98 1.70 10.42 6.42
N GLY A 99 0.47 10.88 6.14
CA GLY A 99 -0.21 10.77 4.85
C GLY A 99 -1.08 9.53 4.71
N ASN A 100 -2.34 9.74 4.39
CA ASN A 100 -3.36 8.68 4.26
C ASN A 100 -3.22 7.93 2.94
N LEU A 101 -3.51 6.63 2.96
CA LEU A 101 -3.84 5.86 1.75
C LEU A 101 -5.29 6.18 1.36
N CYS A 102 -5.48 6.67 0.14
CA CYS A 102 -6.78 7.09 -0.37
C CYS A 102 -7.15 6.29 -1.62
N PHE A 103 -8.38 5.81 -1.67
CA PHE A 103 -8.97 5.10 -2.81
C PHE A 103 -9.91 6.04 -3.56
N THR A 104 -9.73 6.12 -4.87
CA THR A 104 -10.56 6.93 -5.76
C THR A 104 -11.80 6.17 -6.15
N ARG A 105 -12.93 6.84 -6.17
CA ARG A 105 -14.19 6.28 -6.63
C ARG A 105 -14.47 6.70 -8.07
N SER A 106 -14.62 5.73 -8.95
CA SER A 106 -15.12 5.96 -10.30
C SER A 106 -16.56 6.48 -10.24
N GLY A 107 -16.89 7.49 -11.02
CA GLY A 107 -18.23 8.06 -11.09
C GLY A 107 -18.61 9.03 -9.95
N ALA A 108 -17.67 9.42 -9.12
CA ALA A 108 -17.91 10.39 -8.01
C ALA A 108 -18.48 11.73 -8.50
N TYR A 109 -18.21 12.11 -9.74
CA TYR A 109 -18.80 13.31 -10.37
C TYR A 109 -20.33 13.29 -10.37
N ALA A 110 -20.93 12.14 -10.69
CA ALA A 110 -22.38 12.01 -10.70
C ALA A 110 -22.99 12.09 -9.30
N LEU A 111 -22.27 11.62 -8.29
CA LEU A 111 -22.71 11.71 -6.89
C LEU A 111 -22.60 13.14 -6.33
N GLY A 112 -21.54 13.88 -6.69
CA GLY A 112 -21.32 15.26 -6.26
C GLY A 112 -22.41 16.24 -6.75
N THR A 113 -23.09 15.93 -7.85
CA THR A 113 -24.19 16.75 -8.37
C THR A 113 -25.51 16.59 -7.65
N VAL A 114 -25.70 15.49 -6.89
CA VAL A 114 -26.96 15.16 -6.21
C VAL A 114 -26.84 15.15 -4.67
N ALA A 115 -25.63 15.22 -4.15
CA ALA A 115 -25.36 15.17 -2.70
C ALA A 115 -24.75 16.52 -2.25
N PRO A 116 -25.52 17.41 -1.59
CA PRO A 116 -24.99 18.68 -1.10
C PRO A 116 -23.96 18.51 0.04
N GLU A 117 -24.00 17.37 0.73
CA GLU A 117 -23.02 17.01 1.75
C GLU A 117 -22.27 15.74 1.39
N LEU A 118 -20.94 15.80 1.46
CA LEU A 118 -20.08 14.66 1.16
C LEU A 118 -19.97 13.75 2.39
N THR A 119 -20.43 12.52 2.23
CA THR A 119 -20.30 11.45 3.22
C THR A 119 -19.30 10.40 2.72
N ARG A 120 -19.01 9.37 3.51
CA ARG A 120 -18.21 8.22 3.06
C ARG A 120 -18.81 7.50 1.83
N TYR A 121 -20.09 7.70 1.52
CA TYR A 121 -20.77 7.07 0.39
C TYR A 121 -20.79 7.95 -0.86
N SER A 122 -20.72 9.27 -0.70
CA SER A 122 -20.81 10.26 -1.79
C SER A 122 -19.48 10.99 -2.07
N ASN A 123 -18.44 10.77 -1.26
CA ASN A 123 -17.13 11.38 -1.48
C ASN A 123 -16.41 10.75 -2.70
N ALA A 124 -15.65 11.59 -3.42
CA ALA A 124 -14.84 11.17 -4.55
C ALA A 124 -13.67 10.24 -4.15
N GLU A 125 -13.20 10.36 -2.93
CA GLU A 125 -12.16 9.49 -2.38
C GLU A 125 -12.52 9.03 -0.97
N TRP A 126 -11.99 7.87 -0.59
CA TRP A 126 -12.06 7.38 0.77
C TRP A 126 -10.66 7.07 1.31
N CYS A 127 -10.29 7.71 2.42
CA CYS A 127 -8.93 7.68 2.93
C CYS A 127 -8.84 6.93 4.26
N TYR A 128 -7.78 6.12 4.40
CA TYR A 128 -7.41 5.41 5.61
C TYR A 128 -6.13 6.00 6.20
N PRO A 129 -6.16 6.49 7.44
CA PRO A 129 -4.94 6.96 8.10
C PRO A 129 -3.96 5.80 8.30
N PRO A 130 -2.67 6.03 8.07
CA PRO A 130 -1.65 5.04 8.38
C PRO A 130 -1.63 4.79 9.90
N GLN A 131 -1.43 3.53 10.26
CA GLN A 131 -1.30 3.08 11.64
C GLN A 131 -0.26 1.98 11.71
N GLN A 132 0.69 2.09 12.60
CA GLN A 132 1.70 1.04 12.78
C GLN A 132 1.05 -0.32 13.03
N ASN A 133 1.60 -1.36 12.41
CA ASN A 133 1.11 -2.74 12.41
C ASN A 133 -0.25 -2.95 11.72
N ARG A 134 -0.77 -1.95 11.01
CA ARG A 134 -1.96 -2.12 10.17
C ARG A 134 -1.59 -2.75 8.84
N LEU A 135 -2.34 -3.78 8.44
CA LEU A 135 -2.38 -4.35 7.11
C LEU A 135 -3.65 -3.86 6.40
N ILE A 136 -3.52 -3.37 5.17
CA ILE A 136 -4.64 -3.04 4.28
C ILE A 136 -4.45 -3.82 3.00
N ILE A 137 -5.47 -4.58 2.58
CA ILE A 137 -5.49 -5.35 1.34
C ILE A 137 -6.68 -4.88 0.51
N PHE A 138 -6.49 -4.73 -0.78
CA PHE A 138 -7.50 -4.22 -1.71
C PHE A 138 -7.34 -4.84 -3.11
N PRO A 139 -8.39 -4.81 -3.94
CA PRO A 139 -8.29 -5.25 -5.32
C PRO A 139 -7.25 -4.42 -6.09
N ALA A 140 -6.35 -5.09 -6.81
CA ALA A 140 -5.22 -4.44 -7.46
C ALA A 140 -5.60 -3.42 -8.55
N TRP A 141 -6.79 -3.56 -9.13
CA TRP A 141 -7.38 -2.61 -10.08
C TRP A 141 -7.91 -1.33 -9.42
N GLN A 142 -8.04 -1.30 -8.08
CA GLN A 142 -8.56 -0.13 -7.37
C GLN A 142 -7.56 1.03 -7.45
N GLU A 143 -7.98 2.09 -8.10
CA GLU A 143 -7.18 3.32 -8.20
C GLU A 143 -6.97 3.94 -6.82
N HIS A 144 -5.72 4.24 -6.51
CA HIS A 144 -5.34 4.77 -5.20
C HIS A 144 -4.09 5.65 -5.26
N HIS A 145 -3.91 6.41 -4.20
CA HIS A 145 -2.73 7.26 -4.00
C HIS A 145 -2.42 7.37 -2.51
N VAL A 146 -1.26 7.90 -2.19
CA VAL A 146 -0.88 8.16 -0.78
C VAL A 146 -0.55 9.63 -0.62
N LYS A 147 -1.26 10.31 0.28
CA LYS A 147 -1.06 11.74 0.59
C LYS A 147 0.34 11.99 1.17
N ALA A 148 0.80 13.23 1.05
CA ALA A 148 2.12 13.63 1.53
C ALA A 148 2.29 13.35 3.02
N ASN A 149 3.47 12.87 3.39
CA ASN A 149 3.88 12.79 4.78
C ASN A 149 4.16 14.20 5.31
N LEU A 150 3.36 14.67 6.24
CA LEU A 150 3.52 15.97 6.90
C LEU A 150 4.17 15.86 8.29
N SER A 151 4.58 14.65 8.67
CA SER A 151 5.33 14.39 9.90
C SER A 151 6.81 14.74 9.72
N ASP A 152 7.49 15.05 10.81
CA ASP A 152 8.95 15.20 10.84
C ASP A 152 9.69 13.85 10.89
N HIS A 153 8.95 12.74 10.89
CA HIS A 153 9.48 11.38 10.91
C HIS A 153 9.03 10.60 9.66
N ASP A 154 9.86 9.64 9.24
CA ASP A 154 9.56 8.80 8.08
C ASP A 154 8.36 7.88 8.34
N ARG A 155 7.44 7.81 7.35
CA ARG A 155 6.52 6.70 7.20
C ARG A 155 7.27 5.56 6.52
N ILE A 156 7.22 4.35 7.10
CA ILE A 156 7.83 3.15 6.53
C ILE A 156 6.73 2.13 6.31
N SER A 157 6.61 1.66 5.09
CA SER A 157 5.63 0.63 4.72
C SER A 157 6.25 -0.44 3.84
N ILE A 158 5.63 -1.61 3.85
CA ILE A 158 5.93 -2.74 2.98
C ILE A 158 4.69 -2.96 2.14
N SER A 159 4.81 -2.77 0.82
CA SER A 159 3.75 -3.00 -0.15
C SER A 159 3.99 -4.32 -0.87
N PHE A 160 2.92 -4.92 -1.40
CA PHE A 160 2.98 -6.22 -2.06
C PHE A 160 1.88 -6.38 -3.11
N ASN A 161 2.10 -7.30 -4.03
CA ASN A 161 1.13 -7.76 -5.02
C ASN A 161 0.91 -9.25 -4.91
N ILE A 162 -0.31 -9.68 -5.20
CA ILE A 162 -0.79 -11.06 -5.21
C ILE A 162 -1.36 -11.36 -6.60
N GLN A 163 -0.90 -12.46 -7.18
CA GLN A 163 -1.39 -12.99 -8.46
C GLN A 163 -2.49 -14.00 -8.30
#